data_f11f995d4fb8363ed96fe4fa5ac78bbf
#
_entry.id   f11f995d4fb8363ed96fe4fa5ac78bbf
#
_cell.length_a   1.000
_cell.length_b   1.000
_cell.length_c   1.000
_cell.angle_alpha   90.00
_cell.angle_beta   90.00
_cell.angle_gamma   90.00
#
_symmetry.space_group_name_H-M   'P 1'
#
loop_
_entity.id
_entity.type
_entity.pdbx_description
1 polymer ?
#
loop_
_entity_poly.entity_id
_entity_poly.type
_entity_poly.pdbx_seq_one_letter_code
_entity_poly.pdbx_strand_id
1 'polypeptide(L)'
;MTAADPGADAAFIEAFDSGRPEGGVFGHREHLRLAWILIDRCGLDAAVPEIERRLRHLAEGHGMPERYNRTLTLFWVRLVGHVAARTPAATSAAFLDAEGWLLNPGLARRHYSTELLSSPGARAAWVDPDLIAMPA
;
A
#
# COMPACT_ATOMS: atom_id res chain seq x y z
N MET A 1 3.49 24.19 -6.52
CA MET A 1 3.77 23.15 -5.52
C MET A 1 2.93 21.92 -5.78
N THR A 2 3.56 20.87 -6.21
CA THR A 2 2.86 19.65 -6.60
C THR A 2 2.34 18.83 -5.42
N ALA A 3 2.95 18.96 -4.23
CA ALA A 3 2.57 18.19 -3.04
C ALA A 3 1.12 18.45 -2.58
N ALA A 4 0.56 19.62 -2.93
CA ALA A 4 -0.79 20.00 -2.54
C ALA A 4 -1.81 19.89 -3.68
N ASP A 5 -1.44 19.30 -4.80
CA ASP A 5 -2.30 19.19 -5.97
C ASP A 5 -3.21 17.96 -5.90
N PRO A 6 -4.53 18.11 -5.61
CA PRO A 6 -5.42 16.97 -5.55
C PRO A 6 -5.63 16.30 -6.92
N GLY A 7 -5.41 17.02 -8.01
CA GLY A 7 -5.50 16.46 -9.34
C GLY A 7 -4.45 15.40 -9.62
N ALA A 8 -3.30 15.47 -8.94
CA ALA A 8 -2.24 14.47 -9.10
C ALA A 8 -2.67 13.10 -8.60
N ASP A 9 -3.45 13.03 -7.52
CA ASP A 9 -3.95 11.77 -6.99
C ASP A 9 -4.98 11.13 -7.92
N ALA A 10 -5.89 11.93 -8.48
CA ALA A 10 -6.86 11.43 -9.45
C ALA A 10 -6.15 10.90 -10.70
N ALA A 11 -5.13 11.63 -11.20
CA ALA A 11 -4.36 11.21 -12.36
C ALA A 11 -3.59 9.91 -12.08
N PHE A 12 -3.05 9.76 -10.86
CA PHE A 12 -2.34 8.55 -10.47
C PHE A 12 -3.25 7.32 -10.55
N ILE A 13 -4.46 7.41 -9.99
CA ILE A 13 -5.42 6.29 -10.02
C ILE A 13 -5.84 5.98 -11.46
N GLU A 14 -6.11 7.00 -12.26
CA GLU A 14 -6.50 6.81 -13.65
C GLU A 14 -5.41 6.12 -14.45
N ALA A 15 -4.17 6.54 -14.29
CA ALA A 15 -3.02 5.92 -14.95
C ALA A 15 -2.86 4.47 -14.52
N PHE A 16 -3.00 4.21 -13.22
CA PHE A 16 -2.92 2.86 -12.68
C PHE A 16 -3.99 1.95 -13.29
N ASP A 17 -5.24 2.41 -13.28
CA ASP A 17 -6.37 1.62 -13.78
C ASP A 17 -6.31 1.41 -15.30
N SER A 18 -5.61 2.29 -16.03
CA SER A 18 -5.36 2.13 -17.46
C SER A 18 -4.21 1.17 -17.78
N GLY A 19 -3.56 0.60 -16.77
CA GLY A 19 -2.41 -0.26 -16.96
C GLY A 19 -1.12 0.49 -17.29
N ARG A 20 -1.08 1.80 -17.01
CA ARG A 20 0.07 2.67 -17.30
C ARG A 20 0.45 3.46 -16.05
N PRO A 21 1.04 2.80 -15.02
CA PRO A 21 1.47 3.51 -13.84
C PRO A 21 2.40 4.66 -14.21
N GLU A 22 2.31 5.77 -13.50
CA GLU A 22 3.16 6.92 -13.73
C GLU A 22 4.63 6.53 -13.65
N GLY A 23 5.44 6.97 -14.61
CA GLY A 23 6.84 6.65 -14.67
C GLY A 23 7.17 5.20 -15.02
N GLY A 24 6.15 4.38 -15.30
CA GLY A 24 6.35 2.97 -15.65
C GLY A 24 6.85 2.10 -14.51
N VAL A 25 6.91 2.63 -13.30
CA VAL A 25 7.42 1.94 -12.11
C VAL A 25 6.36 1.92 -11.02
N PHE A 26 6.18 0.75 -10.40
CA PHE A 26 5.31 0.62 -9.25
C PHE A 26 6.09 0.03 -8.09
N GLY A 27 6.70 0.92 -7.30
CA GLY A 27 7.50 0.56 -6.15
C GLY A 27 6.76 0.79 -4.83
N HIS A 28 7.52 0.79 -3.74
CA HIS A 28 6.97 0.94 -2.39
C HIS A 28 6.21 2.26 -2.21
N ARG A 29 6.75 3.37 -2.73
CA ARG A 29 6.10 4.68 -2.63
C ARG A 29 4.73 4.66 -3.30
N GLU A 30 4.63 4.05 -4.47
CA GLU A 30 3.38 3.96 -5.22
C GLU A 30 2.35 3.07 -4.52
N HIS A 31 2.80 2.01 -3.86
CA HIS A 31 1.96 1.19 -2.99
C HIS A 31 1.32 2.01 -1.88
N LEU A 32 2.13 2.79 -1.16
CA LEU A 32 1.64 3.63 -0.07
C LEU A 32 0.68 4.69 -0.60
N ARG A 33 1.00 5.27 -1.73
CA ARG A 33 0.18 6.29 -2.38
C ARG A 33 -1.18 5.74 -2.75
N LEU A 34 -1.21 4.57 -3.38
CA LEU A 34 -2.45 3.89 -3.74
C LEU A 34 -3.30 3.62 -2.49
N ALA A 35 -2.70 3.09 -1.44
CA ALA A 35 -3.40 2.80 -0.20
C ALA A 35 -4.00 4.07 0.40
N TRP A 36 -3.21 5.14 0.51
CA TRP A 36 -3.71 6.38 1.11
C TRP A 36 -4.89 6.96 0.31
N ILE A 37 -4.76 7.01 -1.02
CA ILE A 37 -5.82 7.58 -1.87
C ILE A 37 -7.13 6.82 -1.70
N LEU A 38 -7.09 5.50 -1.74
CA LEU A 38 -8.30 4.70 -1.63
C LEU A 38 -8.90 4.75 -0.23
N ILE A 39 -8.06 4.77 0.80
CA ILE A 39 -8.54 4.94 2.19
C ILE A 39 -9.21 6.31 2.34
N ASP A 40 -8.62 7.35 1.79
CA ASP A 40 -9.19 8.70 1.84
C ASP A 40 -10.56 8.76 1.14
N ARG A 41 -10.71 8.07 0.03
CA ARG A 41 -11.94 8.08 -0.78
C ARG A 41 -13.07 7.26 -0.19
N CYS A 42 -12.77 6.09 0.37
CA CYS A 42 -13.84 5.14 0.75
C CYS A 42 -13.67 4.52 2.12
N GLY A 43 -12.65 4.92 2.89
CA GLY A 43 -12.38 4.35 4.20
C GLY A 43 -11.59 3.06 4.13
N LEU A 44 -11.00 2.66 5.26
CA LEU A 44 -10.09 1.52 5.32
C LEU A 44 -10.77 0.22 4.89
N ASP A 45 -11.95 -0.08 5.44
CA ASP A 45 -12.61 -1.35 5.18
C ASP A 45 -12.96 -1.53 3.71
N ALA A 46 -13.48 -0.48 3.07
CA ALA A 46 -13.83 -0.54 1.66
C ALA A 46 -12.59 -0.47 0.75
N ALA A 47 -11.53 0.17 1.21
CA ALA A 47 -10.29 0.28 0.44
C ALA A 47 -9.55 -1.05 0.28
N VAL A 48 -9.61 -1.92 1.29
CA VAL A 48 -8.87 -3.19 1.28
C VAL A 48 -9.16 -4.03 0.04
N PRO A 49 -10.40 -4.39 -0.29
CA PRO A 49 -10.65 -5.20 -1.48
C PRO A 49 -10.26 -4.49 -2.78
N GLU A 50 -10.39 -3.16 -2.82
CA GLU A 50 -10.03 -2.38 -4.00
C GLU A 50 -8.52 -2.40 -4.25
N ILE A 51 -7.74 -2.28 -3.17
CA ILE A 51 -6.29 -2.34 -3.26
C ILE A 51 -5.83 -3.75 -3.66
N GLU A 52 -6.39 -4.77 -3.02
CA GLU A 52 -6.03 -6.15 -3.31
C GLU A 52 -6.29 -6.50 -4.79
N ARG A 53 -7.45 -6.12 -5.29
CA ARG A 53 -7.82 -6.36 -6.68
C ARG A 53 -6.82 -5.74 -7.65
N ARG A 54 -6.44 -4.48 -7.38
CA ARG A 54 -5.51 -3.76 -8.26
C ARG A 54 -4.11 -4.36 -8.22
N LEU A 55 -3.63 -4.73 -7.04
CA LEU A 55 -2.29 -5.29 -6.92
C LEU A 55 -2.20 -6.70 -7.50
N ARG A 56 -3.24 -7.52 -7.34
CA ARG A 56 -3.29 -8.83 -7.99
C ARG A 56 -3.28 -8.68 -9.51
N HIS A 57 -4.10 -7.76 -10.01
CA HIS A 57 -4.16 -7.51 -11.45
C HIS A 57 -2.80 -7.06 -11.99
N LEU A 58 -2.10 -6.20 -11.25
CA LEU A 58 -0.76 -5.75 -11.62
C LEU A 58 0.22 -6.93 -11.69
N ALA A 59 0.24 -7.78 -10.67
CA ALA A 59 1.13 -8.94 -10.64
C ALA A 59 0.83 -9.90 -11.79
N GLU A 60 -0.43 -10.17 -12.05
CA GLU A 60 -0.86 -11.03 -13.17
C GLU A 60 -0.46 -10.43 -14.52
N GLY A 61 -0.66 -9.12 -14.68
CA GLY A 61 -0.29 -8.41 -15.91
C GLY A 61 1.20 -8.45 -16.22
N HIS A 62 2.04 -8.57 -15.18
CA HIS A 62 3.48 -8.74 -15.33
C HIS A 62 3.91 -10.20 -15.43
N GLY A 63 2.96 -11.14 -15.48
CA GLY A 63 3.26 -12.57 -15.55
C GLY A 63 3.85 -13.14 -14.26
N MET A 64 3.64 -12.48 -13.14
CA MET A 64 4.21 -12.85 -11.84
C MET A 64 3.16 -12.88 -10.74
N PRO A 65 2.06 -13.65 -10.90
CA PRO A 65 1.00 -13.68 -9.88
C PRO A 65 1.52 -14.19 -8.53
N GLU A 66 2.56 -15.01 -8.51
CA GLU A 66 3.17 -15.52 -7.29
C GLU A 66 3.89 -14.45 -6.47
N ARG A 67 4.14 -13.28 -7.03
CA ARG A 67 4.73 -12.15 -6.28
C ARG A 67 3.73 -11.46 -5.37
N TYR A 68 2.45 -11.65 -5.62
CA TYR A 68 1.45 -11.07 -4.73
C TYR A 68 1.54 -11.73 -3.35
N ASN A 69 1.60 -10.88 -2.32
CA ASN A 69 1.66 -11.34 -0.94
C ASN A 69 0.57 -10.61 -0.16
N ARG A 70 -0.46 -11.34 0.21
CA ARG A 70 -1.63 -10.76 0.86
C ARG A 70 -1.30 -10.19 2.24
N THR A 71 -0.51 -10.90 3.04
CA THR A 71 -0.11 -10.41 4.35
C THR A 71 0.66 -9.11 4.24
N LEU A 72 1.64 -9.03 3.34
CA LEU A 72 2.43 -7.83 3.16
C LEU A 72 1.57 -6.66 2.66
N THR A 73 0.67 -6.92 1.73
CA THR A 73 -0.28 -5.92 1.24
C THR A 73 -1.12 -5.37 2.38
N LEU A 74 -1.75 -6.24 3.16
CA LEU A 74 -2.62 -5.84 4.26
C LEU A 74 -1.84 -5.15 5.38
N PHE A 75 -0.60 -5.57 5.64
CA PHE A 75 0.26 -4.90 6.60
C PHE A 75 0.39 -3.41 6.27
N TRP A 76 0.78 -3.10 5.03
CA TRP A 76 0.98 -1.71 4.62
C TRP A 76 -0.31 -0.92 4.58
N VAL A 77 -1.40 -1.53 4.10
CA VAL A 77 -2.71 -0.86 4.06
C VAL A 77 -3.18 -0.50 5.46
N ARG A 78 -3.07 -1.43 6.39
CA ARG A 78 -3.47 -1.19 7.78
C ARG A 78 -2.59 -0.15 8.46
N LEU A 79 -1.30 -0.20 8.21
CA LEU A 79 -0.37 0.79 8.76
C LEU A 79 -0.66 2.18 8.22
N VAL A 80 -0.85 2.32 6.91
CA VAL A 80 -1.23 3.60 6.31
C VAL A 80 -2.55 4.10 6.90
N GLY A 81 -3.55 3.23 7.05
CA GLY A 81 -4.82 3.61 7.63
C GLY A 81 -4.69 4.10 9.06
N HIS A 82 -3.88 3.43 9.87
CA HIS A 82 -3.61 3.83 11.25
C HIS A 82 -2.97 5.22 11.33
N VAL A 83 -1.96 5.46 10.50
CA VAL A 83 -1.24 6.74 10.48
C VAL A 83 -2.12 7.84 9.89
N ALA A 84 -2.85 7.56 8.82
CA ALA A 84 -3.73 8.53 8.18
C ALA A 84 -4.83 9.05 9.11
N ALA A 85 -5.32 8.21 10.01
CA ALA A 85 -6.31 8.63 10.99
C ALA A 85 -5.79 9.70 11.94
N ARG A 86 -4.48 9.85 12.06
CA ARG A 86 -3.82 10.80 12.96
C ARG A 86 -3.11 11.93 12.22
N THR A 87 -2.99 11.83 10.91
CA THR A 87 -2.24 12.80 10.11
C THR A 87 -3.11 13.31 8.97
N PRO A 88 -3.91 14.34 9.22
CA PRO A 88 -4.71 14.95 8.16
C PRO A 88 -3.81 15.46 7.03
N ALA A 89 -4.19 15.16 5.80
CA ALA A 89 -3.48 15.63 4.62
C ALA A 89 -4.47 15.80 3.47
N ALA A 90 -4.19 16.73 2.58
CA ALA A 90 -5.04 16.99 1.43
C ALA A 90 -4.74 16.06 0.26
N THR A 91 -3.51 15.55 0.18
CA THR A 91 -3.05 14.72 -0.93
C THR A 91 -2.13 13.61 -0.42
N SER A 92 -1.94 12.58 -1.25
CA SER A 92 -1.02 11.49 -0.91
C SER A 92 0.42 11.99 -0.79
N ALA A 93 0.82 12.94 -1.64
CA ALA A 93 2.17 13.51 -1.57
C ALA A 93 2.41 14.23 -0.24
N ALA A 94 1.43 15.05 0.20
CA ALA A 94 1.53 15.76 1.47
C ALA A 94 1.58 14.77 2.65
N PHE A 95 0.78 13.70 2.60
CA PHE A 95 0.79 12.66 3.62
C PHE A 95 2.18 11.99 3.72
N LEU A 96 2.75 11.60 2.58
CA LEU A 96 4.05 10.94 2.57
C LEU A 96 5.19 11.87 2.94
N ASP A 97 5.07 13.17 2.64
CA ASP A 97 6.04 14.17 3.12
C ASP A 97 6.02 14.28 4.64
N ALA A 98 4.81 14.27 5.23
CA ALA A 98 4.67 14.34 6.69
C ALA A 98 5.11 13.06 7.40
N GLU A 99 4.90 11.91 6.77
CA GLU A 99 5.16 10.58 7.35
C GLU A 99 6.18 9.81 6.52
N GLY A 100 7.31 10.45 6.21
CA GLY A 100 8.35 9.89 5.34
C GLY A 100 8.95 8.58 5.84
N TRP A 101 8.85 8.28 7.14
CA TRP A 101 9.34 7.02 7.70
C TRP A 101 8.62 5.81 7.11
N LEU A 102 7.39 5.98 6.61
CA LEU A 102 6.66 4.91 5.94
C LEU A 102 7.33 4.46 4.64
N LEU A 103 8.19 5.30 4.07
CA LEU A 103 8.88 4.96 2.82
C LEU A 103 9.98 3.91 2.99
N ASN A 104 10.29 3.52 4.22
CA ASN A 104 11.23 2.45 4.48
C ASN A 104 10.54 1.08 4.36
N PRO A 105 10.78 0.32 3.29
CA PRO A 105 10.13 -0.99 3.12
C PRO A 105 10.58 -2.02 4.15
N GLY A 106 11.71 -1.77 4.81
CA GLY A 106 12.22 -2.65 5.87
C GLY A 106 11.40 -2.67 7.14
N LEU A 107 10.44 -1.72 7.30
CA LEU A 107 9.57 -1.71 8.48
C LEU A 107 8.81 -3.02 8.67
N ALA A 108 8.38 -3.65 7.59
CA ALA A 108 7.63 -4.91 7.67
C ALA A 108 8.44 -6.00 8.39
N ARG A 109 9.76 -5.98 8.24
CA ARG A 109 10.64 -6.98 8.86
C ARG A 109 10.83 -6.79 10.35
N ARG A 110 10.41 -5.67 10.91
CA ARG A 110 10.36 -5.48 12.37
C ARG A 110 9.19 -6.25 12.96
N HIS A 111 8.16 -6.49 12.19
CA HIS A 111 6.93 -7.15 12.63
C HIS A 111 6.91 -8.62 12.22
N TYR A 112 7.47 -8.94 11.07
CA TYR A 112 7.45 -10.29 10.50
C TYR A 112 8.85 -10.79 10.21
N SER A 113 9.10 -12.05 10.57
CA SER A 113 10.31 -12.73 10.11
C SER A 113 10.25 -12.93 8.59
N THR A 114 11.42 -13.04 7.97
CA THR A 114 11.52 -13.32 6.54
C THR A 114 10.88 -14.68 6.19
N GLU A 115 11.06 -15.68 7.05
CA GLU A 115 10.48 -17.01 6.86
C GLU A 115 8.96 -16.94 6.82
N LEU A 116 8.36 -16.20 7.75
CA LEU A 116 6.89 -16.09 7.79
C LEU A 116 6.36 -15.35 6.57
N LEU A 117 6.95 -14.19 6.22
CA LEU A 117 6.50 -13.43 5.05
C LEU A 117 6.63 -14.20 3.75
N SER A 118 7.63 -15.07 3.63
CA SER A 118 7.86 -15.88 2.43
C SER A 118 6.98 -17.11 2.35
N SER A 119 6.28 -17.45 3.44
CA SER A 119 5.50 -18.68 3.48
C SER A 119 4.31 -18.63 2.53
N PRO A 120 3.90 -19.80 1.99
CA PRO A 120 2.69 -19.86 1.17
C PRO A 120 1.44 -19.39 1.92
N GLY A 121 1.36 -19.67 3.22
CA GLY A 121 0.24 -19.23 4.04
C GLY A 121 0.12 -17.72 4.11
N ALA A 122 1.23 -17.00 4.32
CA ALA A 122 1.24 -15.55 4.37
C ALA A 122 0.91 -14.91 3.01
N ARG A 123 1.33 -15.54 1.93
CA ARG A 123 1.02 -15.05 0.58
C ARG A 123 -0.46 -15.17 0.25
N ALA A 124 -1.10 -16.22 0.75
CA ALA A 124 -2.49 -16.53 0.41
C ALA A 124 -3.50 -15.82 1.33
N ALA A 125 -3.15 -15.56 2.58
CA ALA A 125 -4.07 -15.00 3.57
C ALA A 125 -3.31 -14.23 4.64
N TRP A 126 -4.02 -13.36 5.34
CA TRP A 126 -3.44 -12.63 6.47
C TRP A 126 -2.95 -13.60 7.55
N VAL A 127 -1.71 -13.37 8.00
CA VAL A 127 -1.18 -14.01 9.20
C VAL A 127 -0.70 -12.94 10.18
N ASP A 128 -0.82 -13.19 11.46
CA ASP A 128 -0.38 -12.23 12.46
C ASP A 128 1.14 -12.11 12.49
N PRO A 129 1.67 -10.93 12.84
CA PRO A 129 3.11 -10.76 13.01
C PRO A 129 3.68 -11.70 14.06
N ASP A 130 4.84 -12.26 13.77
CA ASP A 130 5.54 -13.16 14.69
C ASP A 130 6.63 -12.48 15.53
N LEU A 131 6.98 -11.23 15.21
CA LEU A 131 8.02 -10.49 15.95
C LEU A 131 7.41 -9.40 16.83
N ILE A 132 6.91 -8.33 16.26
CA ILE A 132 6.31 -7.21 16.98
C ILE A 132 4.89 -7.01 16.46
N ALA A 133 3.92 -6.91 17.37
CA ALA A 133 2.54 -6.66 16.99
C ALA A 133 2.40 -5.32 16.27
N MET A 134 1.40 -5.21 15.40
CA MET A 134 1.07 -3.95 14.75
C MET A 134 0.44 -2.97 15.74
N PRO A 135 0.56 -1.65 15.47
CA PRO A 135 -0.18 -0.65 16.25
C PRO A 135 -1.69 -0.94 16.20
N ALA A 136 -2.32 -0.78 17.35
CA ALA A 136 -3.76 -1.01 17.47
C ALA A 136 -4.57 0.14 16.86
#